data_fa7d4efa794d7adbf18aaa9596de0dbd
#
_entry.id   fa7d4efa794d7adbf18aaa9596de0dbd
#
_cell.length_a   1.000
_cell.length_b   1.000
_cell.length_c   1.000
_cell.angle_alpha   90.00
_cell.angle_beta   90.00
_cell.angle_gamma   90.00
#
_symmetry.space_group_name_H-M   'P 1'
#
loop_
_entity.id
_entity.type
_entity.pdbx_description
1 polymer ?
#
loop_
_entity_poly.entity_id
_entity_poly.type
_entity_poly.pdbx_seq_one_letter_code
_entity_poly.pdbx_strand_id
1 'polypeptide(L)'
;MNLPVTDRAVMDVMPAGTGPLPRHATRQVIVRWSGRAVRIGGDAPVMVQSMTNTDTADAVATAIQVKELAQAGSEVVRITVNSPEAAAEVEAIRKQLDRMGIDVPLVGDFHYNGHKLLTDYPGCAESLSAYRINPGNVGRGARREDNFARMIEIAARHAKPVRIGVNWGSLDQELLARMMDENAARAVPWDGNAVLREALVRSAIENAQRAEELGLGGNMIVLSAKVSGVQDLIAVYRELARRCDYPLHLGLTEAGMGSKGIVASTAALSVLLQEGIGDTIRVSLTPAPGEPRTREVEVAQNILQTMGLRAFTPMVIACPGCGRTTSTFFQELAEKIQGYLRARMPEWRNQYPGVESMNVAVMGCVVNGPGESKHANIGISLPGSGEAPVAPVFVDGERTVTLKGERIAEEFQAIVDDYVQRRYGRSAEALSEQAG
;
A
#
# COMPACT_ATOMS: atom_id res chain seq x y z
N MET A 1 -36.89 50.53 -7.64
CA MET A 1 -37.03 49.51 -8.72
C MET A 1 -36.50 48.19 -8.17
N ASN A 2 -37.39 47.32 -7.69
CA ASN A 2 -37.03 46.03 -7.18
C ASN A 2 -36.95 45.04 -8.35
N LEU A 3 -35.78 44.51 -8.62
CA LEU A 3 -35.63 43.41 -9.56
C LEU A 3 -36.15 42.11 -8.90
N PRO A 4 -36.92 41.29 -9.61
CA PRO A 4 -37.41 40.04 -9.05
C PRO A 4 -36.24 39.06 -8.86
N VAL A 5 -36.17 38.47 -7.66
CA VAL A 5 -35.35 37.31 -7.38
C VAL A 5 -35.91 36.16 -8.20
N THR A 6 -35.23 35.79 -9.27
CA THR A 6 -35.57 34.58 -10.02
C THR A 6 -35.33 33.38 -9.10
N ASP A 7 -36.40 32.65 -8.80
CA ASP A 7 -36.37 31.32 -8.22
C ASP A 7 -35.42 30.44 -9.04
N ARG A 8 -34.20 30.28 -8.57
CA ARG A 8 -33.35 29.15 -9.00
C ARG A 8 -33.99 27.92 -8.40
N ALA A 9 -34.67 27.15 -9.25
CA ALA A 9 -35.04 25.81 -8.94
C ALA A 9 -33.80 25.12 -8.34
N VAL A 10 -33.82 24.86 -7.05
CA VAL A 10 -32.87 23.97 -6.40
C VAL A 10 -33.15 22.62 -7.03
N MET A 11 -32.40 22.26 -8.07
CA MET A 11 -32.35 20.87 -8.50
C MET A 11 -31.96 20.07 -7.26
N ASP A 12 -32.82 19.16 -6.85
CA ASP A 12 -32.50 18.10 -5.90
C ASP A 12 -31.40 17.22 -6.52
N VAL A 13 -30.17 17.73 -6.46
CA VAL A 13 -29.00 16.94 -6.80
C VAL A 13 -28.82 15.99 -5.64
N MET A 14 -29.13 14.72 -5.87
CA MET A 14 -28.78 13.66 -4.93
C MET A 14 -27.36 13.90 -4.43
N PRO A 15 -27.13 13.94 -3.12
CA PRO A 15 -25.78 14.13 -2.61
C PRO A 15 -24.88 13.04 -3.21
N ALA A 16 -23.71 13.46 -3.73
CA ALA A 16 -22.73 12.55 -4.28
C ALA A 16 -22.43 11.45 -3.24
N GLY A 17 -22.42 10.19 -3.66
CA GLY A 17 -22.06 9.07 -2.77
C GLY A 17 -20.73 9.33 -2.09
N THR A 18 -20.63 8.92 -0.83
CA THR A 18 -19.36 8.99 -0.08
C THR A 18 -18.47 7.80 -0.45
N GLY A 19 -17.16 8.05 -0.59
CA GLY A 19 -16.17 7.00 -0.85
C GLY A 19 -15.46 7.12 -2.20
N PRO A 20 -14.54 6.21 -2.49
CA PRO A 20 -13.83 6.15 -3.75
C PRO A 20 -14.77 5.83 -4.93
N LEU A 21 -14.39 6.29 -6.12
CA LEU A 21 -15.05 5.87 -7.35
C LEU A 21 -14.89 4.35 -7.57
N PRO A 22 -15.77 3.72 -8.37
CA PRO A 22 -15.61 2.34 -8.75
C PRO A 22 -14.21 2.07 -9.31
N ARG A 23 -13.61 0.94 -8.93
CA ARG A 23 -12.26 0.61 -9.38
C ARG A 23 -12.19 0.45 -10.89
N HIS A 24 -11.12 0.96 -11.46
CA HIS A 24 -10.74 0.72 -12.85
C HIS A 24 -10.64 -0.80 -13.10
N ALA A 25 -11.31 -1.27 -14.15
CA ALA A 25 -11.31 -2.69 -14.50
C ALA A 25 -9.91 -3.10 -15.02
N THR A 26 -9.27 -4.00 -14.32
CA THR A 26 -7.95 -4.54 -14.68
C THR A 26 -7.97 -6.05 -14.74
N ARG A 27 -7.03 -6.64 -15.48
CA ARG A 27 -6.76 -8.07 -15.47
C ARG A 27 -6.36 -8.50 -14.05
N GLN A 28 -6.53 -9.77 -13.72
CA GLN A 28 -6.05 -10.30 -12.45
C GLN A 28 -4.73 -11.05 -12.64
N VAL A 29 -3.71 -10.64 -11.89
CA VAL A 29 -2.41 -11.31 -11.79
C VAL A 29 -2.34 -12.05 -10.46
N ILE A 30 -1.79 -13.26 -10.45
CA ILE A 30 -1.64 -14.07 -9.22
C ILE A 30 -0.16 -14.34 -8.98
N VAL A 31 0.35 -13.86 -7.84
CA VAL A 31 1.72 -14.14 -7.37
C VAL A 31 1.65 -15.25 -6.33
N ARG A 32 2.39 -16.34 -6.56
CA ARG A 32 2.28 -17.56 -5.73
C ARG A 32 3.61 -17.92 -5.08
N TRP A 33 3.54 -18.40 -3.85
CA TRP A 33 4.61 -19.14 -3.21
C TRP A 33 4.02 -20.21 -2.30
N SER A 34 4.47 -21.46 -2.45
CA SER A 34 3.91 -22.60 -1.72
C SER A 34 2.37 -22.63 -1.81
N GLY A 35 1.65 -22.72 -0.71
CA GLY A 35 0.19 -22.66 -0.65
C GLY A 35 -0.41 -21.25 -0.74
N ARG A 36 0.41 -20.20 -0.62
CA ARG A 36 -0.06 -18.81 -0.64
C ARG A 36 -0.21 -18.27 -2.06
N ALA A 37 -1.32 -17.59 -2.29
CA ALA A 37 -1.60 -16.88 -3.54
C ALA A 37 -2.04 -15.45 -3.24
N VAL A 38 -1.33 -14.46 -3.79
CA VAL A 38 -1.67 -13.04 -3.69
C VAL A 38 -2.24 -12.60 -5.03
N ARG A 39 -3.46 -12.08 -5.03
CA ARG A 39 -4.16 -11.58 -6.21
C ARG A 39 -3.91 -10.08 -6.35
N ILE A 40 -3.65 -9.62 -7.57
CA ILE A 40 -3.41 -8.22 -7.92
C ILE A 40 -4.31 -7.88 -9.10
N GLY A 41 -5.11 -6.82 -8.98
CA GLY A 41 -6.04 -6.42 -10.03
C GLY A 41 -7.37 -7.16 -9.98
N GLY A 42 -8.24 -6.87 -10.93
CA GLY A 42 -9.63 -7.31 -10.92
C GLY A 42 -10.39 -6.76 -9.70
N ASP A 43 -11.11 -7.62 -9.03
CA ASP A 43 -11.87 -7.34 -7.81
C ASP A 43 -11.06 -7.49 -6.51
N ALA A 44 -9.78 -7.92 -6.62
CA ALA A 44 -8.93 -8.12 -5.44
C ALA A 44 -8.69 -6.80 -4.69
N PRO A 45 -8.61 -6.81 -3.35
CA PRO A 45 -8.26 -5.60 -2.59
C PRO A 45 -6.90 -5.02 -3.01
N VAL A 46 -6.74 -3.70 -2.88
CA VAL A 46 -5.45 -3.04 -3.17
C VAL A 46 -4.37 -3.63 -2.29
N MET A 47 -3.34 -4.22 -2.90
CA MET A 47 -2.29 -4.96 -2.23
C MET A 47 -1.17 -4.05 -1.72
N VAL A 48 -0.65 -4.31 -0.52
CA VAL A 48 0.51 -3.61 0.06
C VAL A 48 1.80 -4.37 -0.24
N GLN A 49 2.72 -3.72 -0.94
CA GLN A 49 4.06 -4.23 -1.22
C GLN A 49 5.13 -3.43 -0.46
N SER A 50 6.20 -4.10 -0.06
CA SER A 50 7.40 -3.48 0.50
C SER A 50 8.68 -3.92 -0.20
N MET A 51 9.82 -3.43 0.27
CA MET A 51 11.14 -3.77 -0.25
C MET A 51 12.17 -3.74 0.86
N THR A 52 13.08 -4.71 0.87
CA THR A 52 14.24 -4.70 1.74
C THR A 52 15.24 -3.59 1.36
N ASN A 53 16.08 -3.21 2.31
CA ASN A 53 17.25 -2.36 2.09
C ASN A 53 18.54 -3.02 2.58
N THR A 54 18.49 -4.31 2.92
CA THR A 54 19.67 -5.13 3.21
C THR A 54 20.43 -5.46 1.92
N ASP A 55 21.72 -5.77 2.05
CA ASP A 55 22.45 -6.42 0.98
C ASP A 55 21.90 -7.84 0.79
N THR A 56 21.40 -8.15 -0.40
CA THR A 56 20.82 -9.46 -0.69
C THR A 56 21.86 -10.59 -0.69
N ALA A 57 23.15 -10.27 -0.82
CA ALA A 57 24.24 -11.21 -0.62
C ALA A 57 24.36 -11.67 0.85
N ASP A 58 23.83 -10.92 1.81
CA ASP A 58 23.61 -11.37 3.19
C ASP A 58 22.23 -12.01 3.32
N ALA A 59 22.17 -13.33 3.10
CA ALA A 59 20.93 -14.09 3.14
C ALA A 59 20.25 -14.03 4.51
N VAL A 60 21.02 -13.98 5.61
CA VAL A 60 20.47 -13.98 6.97
C VAL A 60 19.80 -12.65 7.27
N ALA A 61 20.51 -11.54 7.07
CA ALA A 61 19.96 -10.20 7.29
C ALA A 61 18.74 -9.95 6.39
N THR A 62 18.79 -10.38 5.12
CA THR A 62 17.68 -10.22 4.19
C THR A 62 16.47 -11.04 4.59
N ALA A 63 16.65 -12.31 4.99
CA ALA A 63 15.53 -13.14 5.45
C ALA A 63 14.86 -12.59 6.72
N ILE A 64 15.66 -12.07 7.66
CA ILE A 64 15.14 -11.42 8.87
C ILE A 64 14.29 -10.20 8.49
N GLN A 65 14.80 -9.30 7.64
CA GLN A 65 14.06 -8.11 7.24
C GLN A 65 12.81 -8.43 6.43
N VAL A 66 12.85 -9.45 5.56
CA VAL A 66 11.65 -9.96 4.86
C VAL A 66 10.59 -10.43 5.84
N LYS A 67 11.00 -11.20 6.88
CA LYS A 67 10.10 -11.65 7.95
C LYS A 67 9.45 -10.47 8.67
N GLU A 68 10.24 -9.45 9.05
CA GLU A 68 9.73 -8.25 9.72
C GLU A 68 8.69 -7.53 8.85
N LEU A 69 8.99 -7.34 7.56
CA LEU A 69 8.08 -6.72 6.61
C LEU A 69 6.79 -7.54 6.41
N ALA A 70 6.89 -8.86 6.33
CA ALA A 70 5.73 -9.74 6.23
C ALA A 70 4.86 -9.69 7.50
N GLN A 71 5.48 -9.68 8.67
CA GLN A 71 4.79 -9.56 9.96
C GLN A 71 4.12 -8.19 10.13
N ALA A 72 4.71 -7.13 9.60
CA ALA A 72 4.08 -5.81 9.53
C ALA A 72 2.88 -5.76 8.58
N GLY A 73 2.66 -6.80 7.75
CA GLY A 73 1.53 -6.93 6.85
C GLY A 73 1.84 -6.63 5.38
N SER A 74 3.11 -6.65 4.98
CA SER A 74 3.45 -6.67 3.55
C SER A 74 3.03 -8.00 2.93
N GLU A 75 2.24 -7.93 1.86
CA GLU A 75 1.68 -9.12 1.22
C GLU A 75 2.64 -9.73 0.19
N VAL A 76 3.56 -8.90 -0.32
CA VAL A 76 4.64 -9.27 -1.23
C VAL A 76 5.87 -8.45 -0.87
N VAL A 77 7.05 -9.07 -0.78
CA VAL A 77 8.29 -8.36 -0.48
C VAL A 77 9.25 -8.42 -1.65
N ARG A 78 9.82 -7.27 -2.02
CA ARG A 78 10.80 -7.17 -3.09
C ARG A 78 12.21 -7.13 -2.52
N ILE A 79 13.11 -7.90 -3.10
CA ILE A 79 14.55 -7.91 -2.82
C ILE A 79 15.32 -7.48 -4.07
N THR A 80 16.46 -6.82 -3.90
CA THR A 80 17.32 -6.39 -5.01
C THR A 80 18.21 -7.56 -5.46
N VAL A 81 18.21 -7.86 -6.76
CA VAL A 81 19.10 -8.90 -7.33
C VAL A 81 19.94 -8.24 -8.41
N ASN A 82 21.10 -7.71 -8.02
CA ASN A 82 21.93 -6.86 -8.87
C ASN A 82 23.35 -7.39 -9.09
N SER A 83 23.75 -8.45 -8.41
CA SER A 83 25.05 -9.07 -8.53
C SER A 83 24.99 -10.60 -8.52
N PRO A 84 26.03 -11.30 -8.97
CA PRO A 84 26.14 -12.76 -8.87
C PRO A 84 25.99 -13.27 -7.44
N GLU A 85 26.59 -12.58 -6.47
CA GLU A 85 26.54 -12.93 -5.05
C GLU A 85 25.11 -12.83 -4.53
N ALA A 86 24.38 -11.74 -4.86
CA ALA A 86 22.98 -11.59 -4.50
C ALA A 86 22.12 -12.67 -5.14
N ALA A 87 22.35 -13.01 -6.41
CA ALA A 87 21.58 -14.07 -7.10
C ALA A 87 21.83 -15.46 -6.50
N ALA A 88 23.07 -15.76 -6.09
CA ALA A 88 23.42 -17.02 -5.46
C ALA A 88 22.69 -17.23 -4.11
N GLU A 89 22.43 -16.16 -3.36
CA GLU A 89 21.82 -16.23 -2.03
C GLU A 89 20.30 -16.23 -2.03
N VAL A 90 19.62 -15.98 -3.14
CA VAL A 90 18.13 -15.94 -3.18
C VAL A 90 17.51 -17.26 -2.73
N GLU A 91 18.06 -18.40 -3.15
CA GLU A 91 17.58 -19.72 -2.74
C GLU A 91 17.77 -19.94 -1.22
N ALA A 92 18.91 -19.50 -0.67
CA ALA A 92 19.16 -19.58 0.77
C ALA A 92 18.21 -18.70 1.57
N ILE A 93 17.93 -17.46 1.10
CA ILE A 93 16.92 -16.56 1.69
C ILE A 93 15.56 -17.28 1.73
N ARG A 94 15.12 -17.86 0.63
CA ARG A 94 13.82 -18.54 0.55
C ARG A 94 13.74 -19.73 1.51
N LYS A 95 14.77 -20.57 1.54
CA LYS A 95 14.85 -21.71 2.47
C LYS A 95 14.82 -21.28 3.95
N GLN A 96 15.44 -20.16 4.29
CA GLN A 96 15.37 -19.60 5.64
C GLN A 96 13.96 -19.15 6.00
N LEU A 97 13.30 -18.42 5.09
CA LEU A 97 11.92 -17.98 5.28
C LEU A 97 10.96 -19.16 5.45
N ASP A 98 11.10 -20.20 4.63
CA ASP A 98 10.28 -21.41 4.74
C ASP A 98 10.48 -22.13 6.10
N ARG A 99 11.73 -22.21 6.60
CA ARG A 99 12.02 -22.73 7.96
C ARG A 99 11.41 -21.88 9.07
N MET A 100 11.26 -20.58 8.86
CA MET A 100 10.60 -19.67 9.79
C MET A 100 9.07 -19.65 9.66
N GLY A 101 8.49 -20.44 8.75
CA GLY A 101 7.06 -20.45 8.46
C GLY A 101 6.57 -19.18 7.76
N ILE A 102 7.44 -18.47 7.06
CA ILE A 102 7.11 -17.23 6.34
C ILE A 102 6.90 -17.55 4.86
N ASP A 103 5.65 -17.54 4.43
CA ASP A 103 5.20 -17.88 3.08
C ASP A 103 5.03 -16.67 2.15
N VAL A 104 5.51 -15.49 2.56
CA VAL A 104 5.38 -14.27 1.76
C VAL A 104 6.08 -14.43 0.40
N PRO A 105 5.39 -14.13 -0.73
CA PRO A 105 6.00 -14.15 -2.04
C PRO A 105 7.14 -13.13 -2.18
N LEU A 106 8.25 -13.54 -2.79
CA LEU A 106 9.39 -12.68 -3.08
C LEU A 106 9.39 -12.22 -4.53
N VAL A 107 9.67 -10.94 -4.74
CA VAL A 107 9.89 -10.34 -6.06
C VAL A 107 11.36 -9.98 -6.22
N GLY A 108 12.03 -10.53 -7.22
CA GLY A 108 13.38 -10.12 -7.58
C GLY A 108 13.38 -8.82 -8.39
N ASP A 109 14.15 -7.84 -7.96
CA ASP A 109 14.33 -6.56 -8.65
C ASP A 109 15.60 -6.58 -9.48
N PHE A 110 15.45 -6.68 -10.81
CA PHE A 110 16.54 -6.84 -11.75
C PHE A 110 16.82 -5.56 -12.53
N HIS A 111 18.10 -5.26 -12.67
CA HIS A 111 18.65 -4.17 -13.47
C HIS A 111 19.80 -4.71 -14.34
N TYR A 112 20.22 -3.98 -15.35
CA TYR A 112 21.38 -4.17 -16.24
C TYR A 112 21.72 -5.63 -16.64
N ASN A 113 22.09 -6.47 -15.68
CA ASN A 113 22.57 -7.85 -15.85
C ASN A 113 21.53 -8.93 -15.49
N GLY A 114 20.26 -8.54 -15.25
CA GLY A 114 19.22 -9.46 -14.82
C GLY A 114 19.05 -10.68 -15.75
N HIS A 115 19.22 -10.51 -17.07
CA HIS A 115 19.19 -11.60 -18.05
C HIS A 115 20.27 -12.67 -17.78
N LYS A 116 21.47 -12.25 -17.37
CA LYS A 116 22.55 -13.17 -16.97
C LYS A 116 22.24 -13.83 -15.64
N LEU A 117 21.88 -13.03 -14.62
CA LEU A 117 21.59 -13.53 -13.28
C LEU A 117 20.48 -14.60 -13.30
N LEU A 118 19.41 -14.38 -14.03
CA LEU A 118 18.32 -15.35 -14.18
C LEU A 118 18.74 -16.60 -14.99
N THR A 119 19.71 -16.46 -15.91
CA THR A 119 20.22 -17.59 -16.71
C THR A 119 21.22 -18.43 -15.93
N ASP A 120 22.19 -17.76 -15.28
CA ASP A 120 23.35 -18.41 -14.65
C ASP A 120 23.01 -18.95 -13.25
N TYR A 121 21.93 -18.45 -12.63
CA TYR A 121 21.47 -18.84 -11.29
C TYR A 121 20.01 -19.35 -11.33
N PRO A 122 19.75 -20.58 -11.82
CA PRO A 122 18.39 -21.13 -11.93
C PRO A 122 17.68 -21.21 -10.57
N GLY A 123 18.39 -21.49 -9.47
CA GLY A 123 17.83 -21.47 -8.12
C GLY A 123 17.27 -20.09 -7.72
N CYS A 124 17.87 -18.99 -8.20
CA CYS A 124 17.33 -17.65 -8.04
C CYS A 124 16.01 -17.50 -8.81
N ALA A 125 15.97 -17.90 -10.08
CA ALA A 125 14.78 -17.78 -10.92
C ALA A 125 13.60 -18.59 -10.34
N GLU A 126 13.85 -19.77 -9.82
CA GLU A 126 12.83 -20.66 -9.25
C GLU A 126 12.32 -20.20 -7.88
N SER A 127 13.22 -19.72 -7.02
CA SER A 127 12.91 -19.31 -5.64
C SER A 127 12.15 -17.97 -5.55
N LEU A 128 12.15 -17.18 -6.60
CA LEU A 128 11.36 -15.96 -6.70
C LEU A 128 9.93 -16.28 -7.14
N SER A 129 8.98 -15.50 -6.65
CA SER A 129 7.56 -15.61 -7.01
C SER A 129 7.17 -14.75 -8.21
N ALA A 130 7.90 -13.68 -8.44
CA ALA A 130 7.72 -12.74 -9.55
C ALA A 130 9.01 -11.97 -9.81
N TYR A 131 9.11 -11.34 -10.97
CA TYR A 131 10.25 -10.48 -11.30
C TYR A 131 9.81 -9.04 -11.51
N ARG A 132 10.66 -8.09 -11.12
CA ARG A 132 10.53 -6.70 -11.56
C ARG A 132 11.65 -6.40 -12.55
N ILE A 133 11.26 -5.92 -13.72
CA ILE A 133 12.15 -5.54 -14.80
C ILE A 133 11.95 -4.07 -15.12
N ASN A 134 13.04 -3.32 -15.20
CA ASN A 134 13.03 -1.96 -15.73
C ASN A 134 13.59 -1.97 -17.15
N PRO A 135 12.75 -1.85 -18.18
CA PRO A 135 13.21 -1.96 -19.58
C PRO A 135 14.21 -0.88 -19.99
N GLY A 136 14.22 0.27 -19.32
CA GLY A 136 15.21 1.32 -19.55
C GLY A 136 16.62 1.00 -19.02
N ASN A 137 16.76 -0.03 -18.17
CA ASN A 137 18.02 -0.39 -17.50
C ASN A 137 18.57 -1.78 -17.91
N VAL A 138 18.03 -2.46 -18.89
CA VAL A 138 18.48 -3.81 -19.26
C VAL A 138 19.54 -3.84 -20.37
N GLY A 139 19.99 -2.69 -20.85
CA GLY A 139 20.97 -2.56 -21.90
C GLY A 139 20.76 -1.31 -22.75
N ARG A 140 21.44 -1.23 -23.89
CA ARG A 140 21.31 -0.13 -24.87
C ARG A 140 21.16 -0.70 -26.28
N GLY A 141 20.38 -0.03 -27.15
CA GLY A 141 20.16 -0.42 -28.52
C GLY A 141 19.65 -1.86 -28.67
N ALA A 142 20.12 -2.60 -29.66
CA ALA A 142 19.72 -3.98 -29.92
C ALA A 142 19.93 -4.91 -28.71
N ARG A 143 21.00 -4.74 -27.95
CA ARG A 143 21.25 -5.54 -26.75
C ARG A 143 20.18 -5.37 -25.67
N ARG A 144 19.53 -4.22 -25.61
CA ARG A 144 18.43 -3.99 -24.66
C ARG A 144 17.26 -4.91 -24.98
N GLU A 145 16.90 -4.99 -26.25
CA GLU A 145 15.81 -5.84 -26.74
C GLU A 145 16.09 -7.32 -26.45
N ASP A 146 17.28 -7.80 -26.81
CA ASP A 146 17.69 -9.18 -26.57
C ASP A 146 17.69 -9.54 -25.07
N ASN A 147 18.22 -8.64 -24.23
CA ASN A 147 18.27 -8.85 -22.79
C ASN A 147 16.86 -8.86 -22.17
N PHE A 148 15.99 -7.94 -22.60
CA PHE A 148 14.60 -7.91 -22.17
C PHE A 148 13.87 -9.19 -22.59
N ALA A 149 13.98 -9.58 -23.87
CA ALA A 149 13.38 -10.79 -24.38
C ALA A 149 13.82 -12.02 -23.59
N ARG A 150 15.12 -12.12 -23.28
CA ARG A 150 15.65 -13.23 -22.49
C ARG A 150 15.05 -13.31 -21.10
N MET A 151 14.87 -12.17 -20.42
CA MET A 151 14.25 -12.14 -19.08
C MET A 151 12.77 -12.53 -19.13
N ILE A 152 12.03 -12.10 -20.16
CA ILE A 152 10.62 -12.46 -20.36
C ILE A 152 10.47 -13.95 -20.68
N GLU A 153 11.34 -14.51 -21.55
CA GLU A 153 11.34 -15.95 -21.84
C GLU A 153 11.57 -16.81 -20.58
N ILE A 154 12.48 -16.37 -19.69
CA ILE A 154 12.72 -17.07 -18.43
C ILE A 154 11.49 -16.94 -17.53
N ALA A 155 10.88 -15.76 -17.43
CA ALA A 155 9.66 -15.55 -16.67
C ALA A 155 8.50 -16.44 -17.16
N ALA A 156 8.30 -16.52 -18.48
CA ALA A 156 7.29 -17.38 -19.09
C ALA A 156 7.57 -18.87 -18.80
N ARG A 157 8.84 -19.32 -18.94
CA ARG A 157 9.27 -20.70 -18.65
C ARG A 157 8.99 -21.12 -17.22
N HIS A 158 9.23 -20.25 -16.27
CA HIS A 158 9.01 -20.52 -14.84
C HIS A 158 7.61 -20.11 -14.35
N ALA A 159 6.72 -19.69 -15.25
CA ALA A 159 5.38 -19.18 -14.93
C ALA A 159 5.41 -18.08 -13.86
N LYS A 160 6.37 -17.14 -13.94
CA LYS A 160 6.52 -16.03 -12.98
C LYS A 160 5.91 -14.75 -13.54
N PRO A 161 4.97 -14.11 -12.84
CA PRO A 161 4.50 -12.77 -13.20
C PRO A 161 5.64 -11.76 -13.25
N VAL A 162 5.51 -10.78 -14.13
CA VAL A 162 6.51 -9.72 -14.29
C VAL A 162 5.86 -8.37 -14.03
N ARG A 163 6.50 -7.58 -13.15
CA ARG A 163 6.20 -6.16 -13.09
C ARG A 163 7.15 -5.38 -13.99
N ILE A 164 6.61 -4.82 -15.05
CA ILE A 164 7.33 -3.88 -15.94
C ILE A 164 7.30 -2.53 -15.25
N GLY A 165 8.47 -2.10 -14.77
CA GLY A 165 8.60 -0.93 -13.92
C GLY A 165 9.46 0.13 -14.57
N VAL A 166 8.83 1.09 -15.26
CA VAL A 166 9.52 2.25 -15.81
C VAL A 166 9.66 3.35 -14.76
N ASN A 167 10.76 4.07 -14.81
CA ASN A 167 11.03 5.21 -13.94
C ASN A 167 11.48 6.38 -14.80
N TRP A 168 11.08 7.58 -14.43
CA TRP A 168 11.49 8.82 -15.07
C TRP A 168 13.01 8.94 -15.24
N GLY A 169 13.78 8.70 -14.19
CA GLY A 169 15.25 8.81 -14.20
C GLY A 169 15.98 7.76 -15.04
N SER A 170 15.27 6.74 -15.54
CA SER A 170 15.84 5.67 -16.36
C SER A 170 15.01 5.39 -17.62
N LEU A 171 14.33 6.41 -18.12
CA LEU A 171 13.58 6.32 -19.38
C LEU A 171 14.52 6.10 -20.56
N ASP A 172 14.05 5.37 -21.54
CA ASP A 172 14.75 5.16 -22.80
C ASP A 172 15.02 6.49 -23.53
N GLN A 173 16.30 6.83 -23.65
CA GLN A 173 16.72 8.09 -24.25
C GLN A 173 16.46 8.14 -25.75
N GLU A 174 16.48 7.01 -26.46
CA GLU A 174 16.18 6.93 -27.89
C GLU A 174 14.68 7.19 -28.14
N LEU A 175 13.82 6.60 -27.30
CA LEU A 175 12.37 6.88 -27.34
C LEU A 175 12.10 8.36 -27.06
N LEU A 176 12.71 8.90 -26.01
CA LEU A 176 12.51 10.30 -25.63
C LEU A 176 12.97 11.26 -26.72
N ALA A 177 14.17 11.05 -27.28
CA ALA A 177 14.70 11.90 -28.36
C ALA A 177 13.75 11.89 -29.58
N ARG A 178 13.34 10.71 -30.04
CA ARG A 178 12.38 10.58 -31.14
C ARG A 178 11.08 11.32 -30.85
N MET A 179 10.54 11.20 -29.64
CA MET A 179 9.30 11.89 -29.26
C MET A 179 9.46 13.41 -29.16
N MET A 180 10.64 13.90 -28.77
CA MET A 180 10.95 15.34 -28.77
C MET A 180 11.01 15.88 -30.20
N ASP A 181 11.61 15.14 -31.14
CA ASP A 181 11.65 15.51 -32.58
C ASP A 181 10.25 15.50 -33.18
N GLU A 182 9.44 14.48 -32.91
CA GLU A 182 8.03 14.41 -33.31
C GLU A 182 7.23 15.59 -32.75
N ASN A 183 7.48 15.96 -31.50
CA ASN A 183 6.82 17.08 -30.85
C ASN A 183 7.20 18.43 -31.47
N ALA A 184 8.47 18.62 -31.82
CA ALA A 184 8.95 19.84 -32.45
C ALA A 184 8.33 20.06 -33.86
N ALA A 185 7.95 18.98 -34.55
CA ALA A 185 7.29 19.01 -35.85
C ALA A 185 5.77 19.32 -35.77
N ARG A 186 5.18 19.42 -34.58
CA ARG A 186 3.74 19.71 -34.40
C ARG A 186 3.45 21.17 -34.66
N ALA A 187 2.25 21.47 -35.16
CA ALA A 187 1.76 22.84 -35.30
C ALA A 187 1.69 23.59 -33.95
N VAL A 188 1.36 22.87 -32.87
CA VAL A 188 1.38 23.35 -31.48
C VAL A 188 2.16 22.32 -30.66
N PRO A 189 3.45 22.54 -30.41
CA PRO A 189 4.26 21.63 -29.59
C PRO A 189 3.77 21.61 -28.14
N TRP A 190 3.83 20.42 -27.54
CA TRP A 190 3.63 20.25 -26.10
C TRP A 190 4.82 20.78 -25.31
N ASP A 191 4.62 21.11 -24.05
CA ASP A 191 5.74 21.37 -23.15
C ASP A 191 6.58 20.09 -22.91
N GLY A 192 7.86 20.27 -22.56
CA GLY A 192 8.80 19.15 -22.42
C GLY A 192 8.37 18.13 -21.38
N ASN A 193 7.72 18.55 -20.28
CA ASN A 193 7.23 17.64 -19.24
C ASN A 193 6.05 16.80 -19.76
N ALA A 194 5.19 17.37 -20.61
CA ALA A 194 4.10 16.61 -21.24
C ALA A 194 4.65 15.53 -22.18
N VAL A 195 5.69 15.84 -22.98
CA VAL A 195 6.37 14.83 -23.81
C VAL A 195 7.00 13.74 -22.95
N LEU A 196 7.62 14.10 -21.84
CA LEU A 196 8.26 13.16 -20.95
C LEU A 196 7.25 12.24 -20.25
N ARG A 197 6.10 12.76 -19.80
CA ARG A 197 4.99 11.95 -19.27
C ARG A 197 4.46 10.97 -20.32
N GLU A 198 4.26 11.44 -21.53
CA GLU A 198 3.79 10.58 -22.64
C GLU A 198 4.82 9.49 -22.98
N ALA A 199 6.12 9.82 -23.00
CA ALA A 199 7.17 8.84 -23.22
C ALA A 199 7.19 7.75 -22.14
N LEU A 200 6.93 8.12 -20.89
CA LEU A 200 6.85 7.19 -19.77
C LEU A 200 5.65 6.22 -19.93
N VAL A 201 4.48 6.75 -20.29
CA VAL A 201 3.27 5.97 -20.54
C VAL A 201 3.48 5.01 -21.71
N ARG A 202 3.99 5.49 -22.85
CA ARG A 202 4.31 4.65 -24.01
C ARG A 202 5.31 3.56 -23.67
N SER A 203 6.40 3.90 -23.01
CA SER A 203 7.40 2.92 -22.60
C SER A 203 6.80 1.81 -21.75
N ALA A 204 5.88 2.12 -20.83
CA ALA A 204 5.22 1.09 -20.02
C ALA A 204 4.34 0.17 -20.86
N ILE A 205 3.48 0.72 -21.72
CA ILE A 205 2.51 -0.03 -22.53
C ILE A 205 3.22 -0.85 -23.61
N GLU A 206 4.14 -0.24 -24.38
CA GLU A 206 4.85 -0.91 -25.46
C GLU A 206 5.70 -2.09 -24.95
N ASN A 207 6.36 -1.94 -23.80
CA ASN A 207 7.11 -3.05 -23.20
C ASN A 207 6.18 -4.15 -22.63
N ALA A 208 4.96 -3.83 -22.18
CA ALA A 208 3.99 -4.84 -21.79
C ALA A 208 3.49 -5.64 -22.99
N GLN A 209 3.14 -4.96 -24.08
CA GLN A 209 2.76 -5.58 -25.35
C GLN A 209 3.89 -6.45 -25.89
N ARG A 210 5.12 -5.95 -25.84
CA ARG A 210 6.30 -6.72 -26.23
C ARG A 210 6.49 -7.98 -25.41
N ALA A 211 6.23 -7.92 -24.11
CA ALA A 211 6.28 -9.10 -23.25
C ALA A 211 5.20 -10.14 -23.63
N GLU A 212 4.00 -9.70 -24.02
CA GLU A 212 2.95 -10.60 -24.54
C GLU A 212 3.37 -11.26 -25.86
N GLU A 213 3.96 -10.50 -26.79
CA GLU A 213 4.51 -11.03 -28.05
C GLU A 213 5.60 -12.08 -27.83
N LEU A 214 6.37 -11.95 -26.76
CA LEU A 214 7.41 -12.90 -26.34
C LEU A 214 6.85 -14.10 -25.58
N GLY A 215 5.52 -14.22 -25.43
CA GLY A 215 4.83 -15.37 -24.88
C GLY A 215 4.50 -15.27 -23.38
N LEU A 216 4.66 -14.11 -22.74
CA LEU A 216 4.19 -13.90 -21.38
C LEU A 216 2.69 -13.56 -21.41
N GLY A 217 1.85 -14.33 -20.72
CA GLY A 217 0.41 -14.05 -20.70
C GLY A 217 0.08 -12.67 -20.11
N GLY A 218 -0.89 -11.95 -20.69
CA GLY A 218 -1.28 -10.63 -20.22
C GLY A 218 -1.80 -10.58 -18.77
N ASN A 219 -2.27 -11.72 -18.26
CA ASN A 219 -2.62 -11.93 -16.85
C ASN A 219 -1.40 -12.22 -15.93
N MET A 220 -0.19 -12.06 -16.45
CA MET A 220 1.08 -12.18 -15.75
C MET A 220 1.88 -10.87 -15.73
N ILE A 221 1.29 -9.77 -16.16
CA ILE A 221 1.96 -8.48 -16.29
C ILE A 221 1.31 -7.47 -15.35
N VAL A 222 2.14 -6.77 -14.56
CA VAL A 222 1.78 -5.62 -13.74
C VAL A 222 2.59 -4.42 -14.23
N LEU A 223 1.98 -3.24 -14.34
CA LEU A 223 2.68 -2.02 -14.76
C LEU A 223 2.99 -1.08 -13.59
N SER A 224 4.11 -0.40 -13.68
CA SER A 224 4.38 0.77 -12.85
C SER A 224 5.19 1.82 -13.62
N ALA A 225 4.79 3.08 -13.49
CA ALA A 225 5.45 4.23 -14.11
C ALA A 225 5.69 5.29 -13.03
N LYS A 226 6.91 5.30 -12.46
CA LYS A 226 7.21 6.08 -11.27
C LYS A 226 7.91 7.39 -11.61
N VAL A 227 7.44 8.46 -10.96
CA VAL A 227 8.00 9.81 -11.00
C VAL A 227 8.10 10.35 -9.57
N SER A 228 8.85 11.43 -9.38
CA SER A 228 9.04 12.10 -8.08
C SER A 228 8.05 13.23 -7.81
N GLY A 229 7.38 13.75 -8.85
CA GLY A 229 6.36 14.80 -8.73
C GLY A 229 4.96 14.23 -8.52
N VAL A 230 4.23 14.73 -7.52
CA VAL A 230 2.86 14.29 -7.21
C VAL A 230 1.93 14.48 -8.40
N GLN A 231 1.92 15.69 -9.01
CA GLN A 231 1.03 16.00 -10.13
C GLN A 231 1.38 15.20 -11.40
N ASP A 232 2.67 14.97 -11.65
CA ASP A 232 3.13 14.15 -12.76
C ASP A 232 2.74 12.70 -12.57
N LEU A 233 2.82 12.17 -11.33
CA LEU A 233 2.37 10.81 -11.03
C LEU A 233 0.89 10.64 -11.32
N ILE A 234 0.07 11.57 -10.85
CA ILE A 234 -1.39 11.56 -11.06
C ILE A 234 -1.70 11.58 -12.56
N ALA A 235 -1.06 12.47 -13.32
CA ALA A 235 -1.27 12.57 -14.77
C ALA A 235 -0.87 11.29 -15.51
N VAL A 236 0.29 10.70 -15.18
CA VAL A 236 0.79 9.46 -15.80
C VAL A 236 -0.14 8.28 -15.55
N TYR A 237 -0.59 8.08 -14.31
CA TYR A 237 -1.45 6.94 -13.99
C TYR A 237 -2.88 7.10 -14.49
N ARG A 238 -3.41 8.30 -14.61
CA ARG A 238 -4.69 8.55 -15.30
C ARG A 238 -4.61 8.12 -16.78
N GLU A 239 -3.49 8.45 -17.44
CA GLU A 239 -3.27 8.04 -18.83
C GLU A 239 -3.07 6.52 -18.97
N LEU A 240 -2.34 5.88 -18.06
CA LEU A 240 -2.22 4.42 -18.05
C LEU A 240 -3.58 3.75 -17.87
N ALA A 241 -4.37 4.18 -16.88
CA ALA A 241 -5.70 3.63 -16.65
C ALA A 241 -6.64 3.81 -17.84
N ARG A 242 -6.52 4.92 -18.58
CA ARG A 242 -7.32 5.16 -19.77
C ARG A 242 -6.94 4.27 -20.95
N ARG A 243 -5.66 3.82 -21.05
CA ARG A 243 -5.09 3.18 -22.24
C ARG A 243 -4.85 1.69 -22.12
N CYS A 244 -4.89 1.13 -20.92
CA CYS A 244 -4.64 -0.30 -20.73
C CYS A 244 -5.42 -0.87 -19.55
N ASP A 245 -5.53 -2.19 -19.51
CA ASP A 245 -6.20 -2.97 -18.48
C ASP A 245 -5.23 -3.80 -17.64
N TYR A 246 -3.91 -3.54 -17.72
CA TYR A 246 -2.94 -4.16 -16.83
C TYR A 246 -3.08 -3.63 -15.41
N PRO A 247 -2.94 -4.49 -14.37
CA PRO A 247 -2.89 -4.02 -13.00
C PRO A 247 -1.79 -2.98 -12.78
N LEU A 248 -2.12 -1.92 -12.05
CA LEU A 248 -1.25 -0.77 -11.83
C LEU A 248 -0.66 -0.77 -10.42
N HIS A 249 0.68 -0.76 -10.35
CA HIS A 249 1.43 -0.64 -9.11
C HIS A 249 1.79 0.83 -8.86
N LEU A 250 1.12 1.45 -7.92
CA LEU A 250 1.34 2.85 -7.56
C LEU A 250 2.54 3.02 -6.62
N GLY A 251 3.22 4.14 -6.75
CA GLY A 251 4.27 4.56 -5.82
C GLY A 251 4.99 5.79 -6.29
N LEU A 252 5.13 6.77 -5.40
CA LEU A 252 5.97 7.93 -5.64
C LEU A 252 7.43 7.53 -5.40
N THR A 253 8.34 7.87 -6.32
CA THR A 253 9.78 7.69 -6.10
C THR A 253 10.37 8.94 -5.47
N GLU A 254 11.42 8.78 -4.65
CA GLU A 254 12.15 9.91 -4.05
C GLU A 254 11.24 10.87 -3.26
N ALA A 255 10.24 10.32 -2.56
CA ALA A 255 9.26 11.11 -1.81
C ALA A 255 9.91 11.95 -0.69
N GLY A 256 11.05 11.50 -0.17
CA GLY A 256 11.82 12.16 0.90
C GLY A 256 11.70 11.48 2.25
N MET A 257 12.18 12.17 3.28
CA MET A 257 12.24 11.67 4.66
C MET A 257 11.04 12.14 5.49
N GLY A 258 10.74 11.39 6.55
CA GLY A 258 9.82 11.78 7.61
C GLY A 258 8.46 12.25 7.10
N SER A 259 7.93 13.30 7.68
CA SER A 259 6.60 13.82 7.37
C SER A 259 6.45 14.28 5.92
N LYS A 260 7.50 14.85 5.31
CA LYS A 260 7.47 15.26 3.89
C LYS A 260 7.21 14.07 2.97
N GLY A 261 7.95 12.98 3.17
CA GLY A 261 7.78 11.77 2.37
C GLY A 261 6.41 11.13 2.54
N ILE A 262 5.91 11.11 3.78
CA ILE A 262 4.57 10.61 4.10
C ILE A 262 3.50 11.45 3.41
N VAL A 263 3.55 12.78 3.55
CA VAL A 263 2.57 13.70 2.95
C VAL A 263 2.58 13.60 1.43
N ALA A 264 3.76 13.61 0.79
CA ALA A 264 3.87 13.49 -0.66
C ALA A 264 3.33 12.16 -1.17
N SER A 265 3.67 11.04 -0.53
CA SER A 265 3.16 9.72 -0.88
C SER A 265 1.65 9.65 -0.69
N THR A 266 1.14 10.14 0.45
CA THR A 266 -0.30 10.15 0.73
C THR A 266 -1.06 10.95 -0.31
N ALA A 267 -0.62 12.18 -0.61
CA ALA A 267 -1.27 13.03 -1.61
C ALA A 267 -1.32 12.37 -3.00
N ALA A 268 -0.19 11.81 -3.44
CA ALA A 268 -0.10 11.17 -4.75
C ALA A 268 -0.99 9.93 -4.86
N LEU A 269 -0.91 9.04 -3.87
CA LEU A 269 -1.64 7.77 -3.89
C LEU A 269 -3.14 7.96 -3.63
N SER A 270 -3.52 8.84 -2.70
CA SER A 270 -4.93 9.03 -2.34
C SER A 270 -5.77 9.60 -3.47
N VAL A 271 -5.22 10.53 -4.29
CA VAL A 271 -5.96 11.06 -5.45
C VAL A 271 -6.26 9.94 -6.45
N LEU A 272 -5.27 9.10 -6.77
CA LEU A 272 -5.46 8.00 -7.71
C LEU A 272 -6.41 6.93 -7.14
N LEU A 273 -6.23 6.56 -5.89
CA LEU A 273 -7.08 5.58 -5.22
C LEU A 273 -8.53 6.07 -5.10
N GLN A 274 -8.76 7.38 -4.87
CA GLN A 274 -10.08 8.00 -4.88
C GLN A 274 -10.76 7.89 -6.25
N GLU A 275 -9.97 7.93 -7.33
CA GLU A 275 -10.43 7.76 -8.71
C GLU A 275 -10.56 6.29 -9.13
N GLY A 276 -10.38 5.35 -8.21
CA GLY A 276 -10.42 3.91 -8.49
C GLY A 276 -9.19 3.37 -9.21
N ILE A 277 -8.11 4.15 -9.30
CA ILE A 277 -6.88 3.77 -10.00
C ILE A 277 -5.87 3.19 -9.02
N GLY A 278 -5.40 1.98 -9.28
CA GLY A 278 -4.35 1.31 -8.52
C GLY A 278 -4.77 -0.02 -7.90
N ASP A 279 -3.95 -1.03 -8.12
CA ASP A 279 -4.18 -2.42 -7.70
C ASP A 279 -3.19 -2.86 -6.62
N THR A 280 -2.04 -2.22 -6.57
CA THR A 280 -1.02 -2.43 -5.53
C THR A 280 -0.28 -1.14 -5.28
N ILE A 281 0.12 -0.92 -4.03
CA ILE A 281 0.86 0.28 -3.62
C ILE A 281 2.16 -0.07 -2.91
N ARG A 282 3.15 0.80 -3.09
CA ARG A 282 4.35 0.84 -2.26
C ARG A 282 4.70 2.27 -1.89
N VAL A 283 4.75 2.56 -0.62
CA VAL A 283 5.31 3.80 -0.07
C VAL A 283 6.83 3.68 -0.07
N SER A 284 7.55 4.71 -0.53
CA SER A 284 9.01 4.76 -0.57
C SER A 284 9.47 5.94 0.28
N LEU A 285 9.97 5.65 1.47
CA LEU A 285 10.52 6.65 2.38
C LEU A 285 12.03 6.48 2.50
N THR A 286 12.74 7.59 2.65
CA THR A 286 14.12 7.56 3.14
C THR A 286 14.04 7.39 4.64
N PRO A 287 14.47 6.24 5.22
CA PRO A 287 14.39 6.03 6.66
C PRO A 287 15.38 6.95 7.39
N ALA A 288 15.01 7.42 8.57
CA ALA A 288 15.94 8.02 9.48
C ALA A 288 16.92 6.93 10.00
N PRO A 289 18.14 7.30 10.44
CA PRO A 289 19.04 6.33 11.06
C PRO A 289 18.37 5.60 12.22
N GLY A 290 18.33 4.25 12.14
CA GLY A 290 17.66 3.40 13.14
C GLY A 290 16.14 3.27 12.99
N GLU A 291 15.52 3.95 12.05
CA GLU A 291 14.09 3.78 11.78
C GLU A 291 13.81 2.42 11.12
N PRO A 292 12.83 1.65 11.62
CA PRO A 292 12.53 0.33 11.08
C PRO A 292 11.96 0.43 9.64
N ARG A 293 12.36 -0.50 8.79
CA ARG A 293 11.89 -0.58 7.40
C ARG A 293 10.38 -0.81 7.29
N THR A 294 9.77 -1.37 8.33
CA THR A 294 8.31 -1.61 8.44
C THR A 294 7.48 -0.33 8.39
N ARG A 295 8.09 0.83 8.64
CA ARG A 295 7.40 2.13 8.58
C ARG A 295 6.71 2.38 7.23
N GLU A 296 7.31 1.96 6.12
CA GLU A 296 6.70 2.07 4.79
C GLU A 296 5.41 1.25 4.67
N VAL A 297 5.37 0.06 5.29
CA VAL A 297 4.18 -0.82 5.31
C VAL A 297 3.07 -0.17 6.14
N GLU A 298 3.40 0.34 7.32
CA GLU A 298 2.44 1.02 8.20
C GLU A 298 1.80 2.23 7.50
N VAL A 299 2.61 3.05 6.84
CA VAL A 299 2.11 4.23 6.11
C VAL A 299 1.21 3.81 4.94
N ALA A 300 1.58 2.77 4.19
CA ALA A 300 0.75 2.24 3.11
C ALA A 300 -0.60 1.73 3.63
N GLN A 301 -0.61 0.99 4.73
CA GLN A 301 -1.83 0.53 5.38
C GLN A 301 -2.70 1.70 5.87
N ASN A 302 -2.09 2.70 6.50
CA ASN A 302 -2.79 3.89 6.97
C ASN A 302 -3.44 4.67 5.82
N ILE A 303 -2.77 4.80 4.66
CA ILE A 303 -3.36 5.41 3.47
C ILE A 303 -4.63 4.64 3.05
N LEU A 304 -4.54 3.32 2.88
CA LEU A 304 -5.67 2.50 2.45
C LEU A 304 -6.81 2.51 3.46
N GLN A 305 -6.49 2.49 4.74
CA GLN A 305 -7.48 2.48 5.82
C GLN A 305 -8.17 3.83 5.98
N THR A 306 -7.43 4.93 5.92
CA THR A 306 -7.99 6.29 5.98
C THR A 306 -8.88 6.58 4.77
N MET A 307 -8.57 6.01 3.61
CA MET A 307 -9.39 6.09 2.40
C MET A 307 -10.63 5.16 2.44
N GLY A 308 -10.81 4.34 3.48
CA GLY A 308 -11.90 3.38 3.57
C GLY A 308 -11.82 2.22 2.58
N LEU A 309 -10.65 1.98 1.98
CA LEU A 309 -10.44 0.93 0.98
C LEU A 309 -10.17 -0.44 1.59
N ARG A 310 -9.43 -0.46 2.72
CA ARG A 310 -9.09 -1.68 3.47
C ARG A 310 -8.93 -1.36 4.95
N ALA A 311 -9.23 -2.31 5.80
CA ALA A 311 -8.91 -2.26 7.24
C ALA A 311 -7.75 -3.23 7.55
N PHE A 312 -6.85 -2.83 8.44
CA PHE A 312 -5.68 -3.64 8.84
C PHE A 312 -5.56 -3.80 10.35
N THR A 313 -5.92 -2.75 11.09
CA THR A 313 -5.92 -2.71 12.55
C THR A 313 -7.04 -1.78 13.00
N PRO A 314 -7.64 -2.00 14.17
CA PRO A 314 -8.62 -1.06 14.71
C PRO A 314 -8.08 0.38 14.72
N MET A 315 -8.87 1.33 14.26
CA MET A 315 -8.48 2.75 14.25
C MET A 315 -8.71 3.37 15.62
N VAL A 316 -7.72 4.12 16.11
CA VAL A 316 -7.88 4.99 17.28
C VAL A 316 -8.14 6.42 16.81
N ILE A 317 -9.30 6.95 17.14
CA ILE A 317 -9.71 8.32 16.88
C ILE A 317 -9.43 9.11 18.17
N ALA A 318 -8.54 10.10 18.09
CA ALA A 318 -8.21 10.95 19.24
C ALA A 318 -8.37 12.42 18.91
N CYS A 319 -8.78 13.22 19.89
CA CYS A 319 -8.86 14.66 19.69
C CYS A 319 -7.45 15.29 19.64
N PRO A 320 -7.26 16.42 18.94
CA PRO A 320 -5.94 17.08 18.84
C PRO A 320 -5.48 17.72 20.16
N GLY A 321 -6.37 17.82 21.16
CA GLY A 321 -6.14 18.63 22.36
C GLY A 321 -6.32 20.12 22.09
N CYS A 322 -6.76 20.85 23.09
CA CYS A 322 -6.92 22.31 23.04
C CYS A 322 -6.85 22.90 24.45
N GLY A 323 -7.07 24.21 24.62
CA GLY A 323 -7.07 24.86 25.94
C GLY A 323 -8.09 24.33 26.95
N ARG A 324 -9.01 23.45 26.55
CA ARG A 324 -9.94 22.76 27.47
C ARG A 324 -9.31 21.54 28.17
N THR A 325 -8.14 21.08 27.70
CA THR A 325 -7.46 19.91 28.22
C THR A 325 -6.00 20.24 28.42
N THR A 326 -5.59 20.48 29.67
CA THR A 326 -4.19 20.77 30.02
C THR A 326 -3.42 19.52 30.45
N SER A 327 -4.11 18.39 30.66
CA SER A 327 -3.52 17.09 30.97
C SER A 327 -3.09 16.35 29.69
N THR A 328 -1.94 15.66 29.74
CA THR A 328 -1.46 14.76 28.67
C THR A 328 -2.09 13.37 28.72
N PHE A 329 -2.87 13.07 29.77
CA PHE A 329 -3.38 11.73 30.02
C PHE A 329 -4.17 11.12 28.85
N PHE A 330 -4.98 11.93 28.12
CA PHE A 330 -5.70 11.43 26.96
C PHE A 330 -4.77 11.05 25.78
N GLN A 331 -3.64 11.77 25.64
CA GLN A 331 -2.63 11.48 24.63
C GLN A 331 -1.92 10.17 24.96
N GLU A 332 -1.51 10.00 26.23
CA GLU A 332 -0.88 8.78 26.75
C GLU A 332 -1.82 7.58 26.62
N LEU A 333 -3.11 7.77 26.95
CA LEU A 333 -4.12 6.71 26.79
C LEU A 333 -4.33 6.36 25.32
N ALA A 334 -4.43 7.35 24.42
CA ALA A 334 -4.59 7.10 22.98
C ALA A 334 -3.39 6.33 22.40
N GLU A 335 -2.16 6.72 22.78
CA GLU A 335 -0.93 6.02 22.38
C GLU A 335 -0.90 4.58 22.94
N LYS A 336 -1.21 4.41 24.24
CA LYS A 336 -1.28 3.10 24.90
C LYS A 336 -2.30 2.18 24.22
N ILE A 337 -3.50 2.68 23.92
CA ILE A 337 -4.55 1.91 23.24
C ILE A 337 -4.12 1.57 21.79
N GLN A 338 -3.56 2.52 21.06
CA GLN A 338 -3.07 2.27 19.70
C GLN A 338 -1.97 1.19 19.66
N GLY A 339 -1.00 1.28 20.58
CA GLY A 339 0.05 0.28 20.74
C GLY A 339 -0.52 -1.09 21.11
N TYR A 340 -1.47 -1.13 22.05
CA TYR A 340 -2.16 -2.33 22.49
C TYR A 340 -2.90 -3.04 21.33
N LEU A 341 -3.75 -2.31 20.59
CA LEU A 341 -4.50 -2.85 19.47
C LEU A 341 -3.56 -3.43 18.38
N ARG A 342 -2.47 -2.71 18.08
CA ARG A 342 -1.47 -3.19 17.12
C ARG A 342 -0.78 -4.47 17.60
N ALA A 343 -0.44 -4.56 18.88
CA ALA A 343 0.20 -5.76 19.45
C ALA A 343 -0.72 -6.97 19.47
N ARG A 344 -2.03 -6.78 19.62
CA ARG A 344 -3.04 -7.86 19.63
C ARG A 344 -3.43 -8.35 18.22
N MET A 345 -3.26 -7.53 17.18
CA MET A 345 -3.71 -7.85 15.82
C MET A 345 -3.20 -9.18 15.24
N PRO A 346 -1.93 -9.61 15.44
CA PRO A 346 -1.47 -10.90 14.94
C PRO A 346 -2.27 -12.09 15.47
N GLU A 347 -2.72 -12.01 16.73
CA GLU A 347 -3.57 -13.02 17.36
C GLU A 347 -5.04 -12.84 16.92
N TRP A 348 -5.57 -11.62 17.04
CA TRP A 348 -6.97 -11.31 16.77
C TRP A 348 -7.39 -11.55 15.32
N ARG A 349 -6.52 -11.28 14.36
CA ARG A 349 -6.81 -11.51 12.93
C ARG A 349 -7.25 -12.94 12.62
N ASN A 350 -6.71 -13.91 13.37
CA ASN A 350 -7.03 -15.32 13.20
C ASN A 350 -8.24 -15.76 14.04
N GLN A 351 -8.49 -15.10 15.17
CA GLN A 351 -9.52 -15.48 16.14
C GLN A 351 -10.82 -14.70 15.96
N TYR A 352 -10.74 -13.46 15.49
CA TYR A 352 -11.85 -12.50 15.45
C TYR A 352 -11.96 -11.82 14.08
N PRO A 353 -12.44 -12.52 13.03
CA PRO A 353 -12.56 -11.95 11.69
C PRO A 353 -13.38 -10.65 11.69
N GLY A 354 -12.87 -9.60 11.05
CA GLY A 354 -13.50 -8.29 10.98
C GLY A 354 -13.11 -7.30 12.09
N VAL A 355 -12.34 -7.75 13.10
CA VAL A 355 -11.89 -6.88 14.20
C VAL A 355 -11.07 -5.68 13.71
N GLU A 356 -10.38 -5.83 12.60
CA GLU A 356 -9.59 -4.78 11.95
C GLU A 356 -10.40 -3.55 11.55
N SER A 357 -11.71 -3.68 11.40
CA SER A 357 -12.62 -2.57 11.04
C SER A 357 -13.16 -1.81 12.25
N MET A 358 -12.82 -2.23 13.47
CA MET A 358 -13.27 -1.56 14.69
C MET A 358 -12.68 -0.15 14.83
N ASN A 359 -13.48 0.79 15.33
CA ASN A 359 -13.06 2.14 15.67
C ASN A 359 -13.11 2.34 17.18
N VAL A 360 -12.04 2.87 17.75
CA VAL A 360 -11.92 3.21 19.18
C VAL A 360 -11.70 4.71 19.32
N ALA A 361 -12.54 5.41 20.07
CA ALA A 361 -12.41 6.85 20.32
C ALA A 361 -11.79 7.12 21.69
N VAL A 362 -10.77 7.97 21.74
CA VAL A 362 -10.15 8.46 22.99
C VAL A 362 -10.20 9.99 22.99
N MET A 363 -11.13 10.56 23.75
CA MET A 363 -11.41 11.98 23.75
C MET A 363 -10.98 12.64 25.06
N GLY A 364 -10.43 13.87 24.97
CA GLY A 364 -9.82 14.57 26.11
C GLY A 364 -10.74 15.56 26.84
N CYS A 365 -12.01 15.70 26.49
CA CYS A 365 -12.95 16.57 27.21
C CYS A 365 -14.40 16.21 26.89
N VAL A 366 -15.34 16.71 27.71
CA VAL A 366 -16.79 16.40 27.54
C VAL A 366 -17.48 17.21 26.45
N VAL A 367 -16.81 18.16 25.78
CA VAL A 367 -17.46 19.02 24.78
C VAL A 367 -17.76 18.26 23.50
N ASN A 368 -16.74 17.68 22.87
CA ASN A 368 -16.90 16.83 21.69
C ASN A 368 -16.83 15.33 22.01
N GLY A 369 -16.22 15.00 23.18
CA GLY A 369 -15.96 13.63 23.58
C GLY A 369 -17.14 12.69 23.51
N PRO A 370 -18.28 13.01 24.13
CA PRO A 370 -19.46 12.13 24.10
C PRO A 370 -20.01 11.95 22.67
N GLY A 371 -19.97 12.99 21.82
CA GLY A 371 -20.42 12.91 20.43
C GLY A 371 -19.54 11.96 19.61
N GLU A 372 -18.24 12.19 19.58
CA GLU A 372 -17.28 11.36 18.85
C GLU A 372 -17.24 9.92 19.40
N SER A 373 -17.31 9.75 20.72
CA SER A 373 -17.33 8.42 21.35
C SER A 373 -18.57 7.60 20.98
N LYS A 374 -19.71 8.24 20.68
CA LYS A 374 -20.92 7.57 20.22
C LYS A 374 -20.85 7.09 18.78
N HIS A 375 -20.03 7.73 17.94
CA HIS A 375 -19.84 7.33 16.53
C HIS A 375 -18.81 6.20 16.38
N ALA A 376 -18.00 5.93 17.40
CA ALA A 376 -17.08 4.79 17.43
C ALA A 376 -17.77 3.52 17.96
N ASN A 377 -17.18 2.36 17.67
CA ASN A 377 -17.63 1.10 18.27
C ASN A 377 -17.45 1.13 19.78
N ILE A 378 -16.32 1.64 20.23
CA ILE A 378 -16.03 1.90 21.65
C ILE A 378 -15.42 3.28 21.78
N GLY A 379 -15.87 4.07 22.74
CA GLY A 379 -15.29 5.38 22.98
C GLY A 379 -15.22 5.72 24.45
N ILE A 380 -14.16 6.43 24.84
CA ILE A 380 -14.01 7.01 26.16
C ILE A 380 -13.86 8.52 26.07
N SER A 381 -14.58 9.23 26.91
CA SER A 381 -14.49 10.69 27.03
C SER A 381 -13.86 11.03 28.38
N LEU A 382 -12.60 11.42 28.36
CA LEU A 382 -11.87 11.82 29.55
C LEU A 382 -12.27 13.23 29.99
N PRO A 383 -12.10 13.56 31.27
CA PRO A 383 -12.40 14.91 31.78
C PRO A 383 -11.38 15.92 31.28
N GLY A 384 -11.85 17.07 30.85
CA GLY A 384 -11.02 18.25 30.57
C GLY A 384 -10.62 18.98 31.87
N SER A 385 -9.86 20.08 31.73
CA SER A 385 -9.43 20.91 32.85
C SER A 385 -10.64 21.52 33.56
N GLY A 386 -10.72 21.31 34.88
CA GLY A 386 -11.82 21.78 35.70
C GLY A 386 -13.11 20.96 35.63
N GLU A 387 -13.13 19.86 34.86
CA GLU A 387 -14.26 18.94 34.81
C GLU A 387 -14.17 17.89 35.92
N ALA A 388 -15.31 17.27 36.26
CA ALA A 388 -15.33 16.19 37.24
C ALA A 388 -14.43 15.00 36.73
N PRO A 389 -13.61 14.37 37.62
CA PRO A 389 -12.65 13.34 37.22
C PRO A 389 -13.34 11.99 36.95
N VAL A 390 -14.19 11.99 35.93
CA VAL A 390 -14.99 10.83 35.50
C VAL A 390 -14.89 10.67 34.00
N ALA A 391 -14.73 9.43 33.55
CA ALA A 391 -14.56 9.09 32.17
C ALA A 391 -15.71 8.18 31.68
N PRO A 392 -16.80 8.74 31.12
CA PRO A 392 -17.85 7.94 30.53
C PRO A 392 -17.35 7.14 29.31
N VAL A 393 -17.73 5.87 29.29
CA VAL A 393 -17.45 4.94 28.19
C VAL A 393 -18.74 4.71 27.41
N PHE A 394 -18.60 4.69 26.09
CA PHE A 394 -19.67 4.41 25.15
C PHE A 394 -19.35 3.14 24.36
N VAL A 395 -20.34 2.30 24.15
CA VAL A 395 -20.26 1.07 23.36
C VAL A 395 -21.44 1.06 22.40
N ASP A 396 -21.15 0.94 21.10
CA ASP A 396 -22.15 0.98 20.02
C ASP A 396 -23.15 2.16 20.16
N GLY A 397 -22.63 3.34 20.51
CA GLY A 397 -23.40 4.57 20.63
C GLY A 397 -24.08 4.80 21.99
N GLU A 398 -24.12 3.81 22.88
CA GLU A 398 -24.75 3.91 24.20
C GLU A 398 -23.72 4.10 25.31
N ARG A 399 -24.04 4.97 26.28
CA ARG A 399 -23.23 5.11 27.50
C ARG A 399 -23.41 3.89 28.38
N THR A 400 -22.34 3.15 28.65
CA THR A 400 -22.38 1.89 29.41
C THR A 400 -21.88 2.05 30.84
N VAL A 401 -20.66 2.55 31.01
CA VAL A 401 -19.99 2.66 32.29
C VAL A 401 -19.30 4.00 32.44
N THR A 402 -18.98 4.40 33.64
CA THR A 402 -18.17 5.58 33.91
C THR A 402 -16.97 5.17 34.78
N LEU A 403 -15.78 5.27 34.18
CA LEU A 403 -14.53 4.94 34.84
C LEU A 403 -14.05 6.09 35.71
N LYS A 404 -13.29 5.79 36.78
CA LYS A 404 -12.75 6.76 37.73
C LYS A 404 -11.41 6.27 38.29
N GLY A 405 -10.55 7.23 38.67
CA GLY A 405 -9.29 6.95 39.36
C GLY A 405 -8.14 6.61 38.44
N GLU A 406 -7.12 5.93 38.97
CA GLU A 406 -5.83 5.73 38.33
C GLU A 406 -5.79 4.56 37.33
N ARG A 407 -6.75 3.65 37.39
CA ARG A 407 -6.79 2.44 36.55
C ARG A 407 -7.68 2.55 35.31
N ILE A 408 -8.04 3.75 34.89
CA ILE A 408 -8.89 4.00 33.73
C ILE A 408 -8.34 3.29 32.48
N ALA A 409 -7.03 3.29 32.27
CA ALA A 409 -6.41 2.70 31.08
C ALA A 409 -6.56 1.17 31.03
N GLU A 410 -6.32 0.48 32.16
CA GLU A 410 -6.45 -0.97 32.28
C GLU A 410 -7.92 -1.40 32.21
N GLU A 411 -8.80 -0.67 32.84
CA GLU A 411 -10.24 -0.93 32.82
C GLU A 411 -10.81 -0.71 31.41
N PHE A 412 -10.36 0.33 30.71
CA PHE A 412 -10.77 0.57 29.33
C PHE A 412 -10.25 -0.50 28.37
N GLN A 413 -8.99 -0.97 28.54
CA GLN A 413 -8.47 -2.10 27.76
C GLN A 413 -9.31 -3.37 27.98
N ALA A 414 -9.69 -3.67 29.22
CA ALA A 414 -10.53 -4.82 29.52
C ALA A 414 -11.91 -4.74 28.85
N ILE A 415 -12.50 -3.53 28.76
CA ILE A 415 -13.75 -3.29 28.03
C ILE A 415 -13.57 -3.54 26.53
N VAL A 416 -12.43 -3.11 25.94
CA VAL A 416 -12.10 -3.38 24.55
C VAL A 416 -11.98 -4.88 24.28
N ASP A 417 -11.29 -5.63 25.14
CA ASP A 417 -11.15 -7.08 25.01
C ASP A 417 -12.51 -7.80 25.09
N ASP A 418 -13.32 -7.46 26.07
CA ASP A 418 -14.66 -8.02 26.23
C ASP A 418 -15.56 -7.70 25.00
N TYR A 419 -15.46 -6.48 24.47
CA TYR A 419 -16.17 -6.11 23.25
C TYR A 419 -15.73 -6.95 22.04
N VAL A 420 -14.41 -7.10 21.85
CA VAL A 420 -13.88 -7.92 20.75
C VAL A 420 -14.38 -9.36 20.85
N GLN A 421 -14.33 -9.96 22.03
CA GLN A 421 -14.84 -11.32 22.24
C GLN A 421 -16.34 -11.43 21.96
N ARG A 422 -17.14 -10.48 22.46
CA ARG A 422 -18.59 -10.52 22.27
C ARG A 422 -19.04 -10.22 20.82
N ARG A 423 -18.39 -9.28 20.17
CA ARG A 423 -18.80 -8.80 18.85
C ARG A 423 -18.29 -9.67 17.72
N TYR A 424 -17.01 -10.05 17.80
CA TYR A 424 -16.31 -10.75 16.72
C TYR A 424 -16.10 -12.24 17.01
N GLY A 425 -16.19 -12.69 18.28
CA GLY A 425 -16.10 -14.11 18.63
C GLY A 425 -17.28 -14.92 18.07
N ARG A 426 -18.50 -14.39 18.10
CA ARG A 426 -19.68 -15.03 17.51
C ARG A 426 -19.60 -15.19 15.99
N SER A 427 -18.90 -14.29 15.30
CA SER A 427 -18.69 -14.40 13.86
C SER A 427 -17.71 -15.52 13.51
N ALA A 428 -16.75 -15.83 14.38
CA ALA A 428 -15.82 -16.95 14.20
C ALA A 428 -16.53 -18.31 14.38
N GLU A 429 -17.45 -18.43 15.34
CA GLU A 429 -18.27 -19.65 15.55
C GLU A 429 -19.20 -19.91 14.36
N ALA A 430 -19.88 -18.88 13.83
CA ALA A 430 -20.74 -19.01 12.68
C ALA A 430 -20.00 -19.40 11.37
N LEU A 431 -18.76 -18.97 11.20
CA LEU A 431 -17.90 -19.36 10.07
C LEU A 431 -17.36 -20.78 10.21
N SER A 432 -17.10 -21.25 11.43
CA SER A 432 -16.69 -22.63 11.68
C SER A 432 -17.80 -23.66 11.47
N GLU A 433 -19.05 -23.29 11.78
CA GLU A 433 -20.24 -24.12 11.54
C GLU A 433 -20.61 -24.24 10.04
N GLN A 434 -20.20 -23.28 9.20
CA GLN A 434 -20.40 -23.33 7.74
C GLN A 434 -19.27 -24.09 7.00
N ALA A 435 -18.16 -24.34 7.65
CA ALA A 435 -16.99 -25.02 7.08
C ALA A 435 -16.93 -26.54 7.46
N GLY A 436 -17.80 -27.02 8.35
CA GLY A 436 -17.99 -28.43 8.73
C GLY A 436 -19.18 -29.04 8.01
#